data_dbbab33aa8fb5ec7ec23b2697c092186
#
_entry.id   dbbab33aa8fb5ec7ec23b2697c092186
#
_cell.length_a   1.000
_cell.length_b   1.000
_cell.length_c   1.000
_cell.angle_alpha   90.00
_cell.angle_beta   90.00
_cell.angle_gamma   90.00
#
_symmetry.space_group_name_H-M   'P 1'
#
loop_
_entity.id
_entity.type
_entity.pdbx_description
1 polymer ?
#
loop_
_entity_poly.entity_id
_entity_poly.type
_entity_poly.pdbx_seq_one_letter_code
_entity_poly.pdbx_strand_id
1 'polypeptide(L)'
;LDATYFALKDIATDQLVTMIEDKRELWLIGERTTEVWYDAGNATFPFSRIPGIAMQHGCCAAQSLTRIGDSLIWLAADEQGQNFVVATNGYVIEPISNYAINHAIASYPVVSDAIGYAYQEDGHQFYVLTFPSADVTWVWDKTTGLWHQRLSFDPIASQFHRHLSNCYFDFAGMRLVGDFQSGNLYQMSRKVYSDNGAPLVAWRRTPHVWDRNNRERVFHAQLQIEFTPGVGLQFGQGSIPQAMLQWSDDGGQTWGNEHWVSIGAAGQTKNRAIWRRLGQARDRVYDVKFSDPVPRDVVGASLMEM
;
A
#
# COMPACT_ATOMS: atom_id res chain seq x y z
N LEU A 1 -25.28 -16.31 30.66
CA LEU A 1 -24.10 -15.58 31.08
C LEU A 1 -24.30 -15.16 32.51
N ASP A 2 -23.40 -15.53 33.42
CA ASP A 2 -23.42 -15.09 34.79
C ASP A 2 -22.92 -13.63 34.84
N ALA A 3 -23.65 -12.74 35.51
CA ALA A 3 -23.31 -11.32 35.65
C ALA A 3 -22.00 -11.07 36.41
N THR A 4 -21.41 -12.10 37.00
CA THR A 4 -20.13 -12.03 37.71
C THR A 4 -18.91 -12.25 36.78
N TYR A 5 -19.13 -12.78 35.57
CA TYR A 5 -18.08 -13.05 34.60
C TYR A 5 -17.87 -11.89 33.62
N PHE A 6 -17.50 -10.73 34.15
CA PHE A 6 -17.14 -9.58 33.35
C PHE A 6 -15.96 -8.80 33.96
N ALA A 7 -15.25 -8.08 33.14
CA ALA A 7 -14.27 -7.09 33.56
C ALA A 7 -14.41 -5.83 32.69
N LEU A 8 -13.97 -4.72 33.24
CA LEU A 8 -13.99 -3.44 32.55
C LEU A 8 -12.59 -3.06 32.10
N LYS A 9 -12.47 -2.51 30.88
CA LYS A 9 -11.31 -1.76 30.45
C LYS A 9 -11.34 -0.43 31.22
N ASP A 10 -10.43 -0.24 32.19
CA ASP A 10 -10.55 0.77 33.23
C ASP A 10 -9.43 1.82 33.27
N ILE A 11 -8.40 1.73 32.39
CA ILE A 11 -7.33 2.74 32.32
C ILE A 11 -7.88 4.07 31.82
N ALA A 12 -8.79 4.05 30.87
CA ALA A 12 -9.44 5.23 30.33
C ALA A 12 -10.93 4.96 30.12
N THR A 13 -11.74 6.03 30.20
CA THR A 13 -13.18 5.99 29.94
C THR A 13 -13.45 6.04 28.44
N ASP A 14 -12.90 5.08 27.67
CA ASP A 14 -13.12 4.93 26.25
C ASP A 14 -13.75 3.56 25.93
N GLN A 15 -14.51 3.51 24.85
CA GLN A 15 -15.19 2.27 24.44
C GLN A 15 -14.21 1.30 23.79
N LEU A 16 -14.42 0.00 24.01
CA LEU A 16 -13.69 -1.05 23.31
C LEU A 16 -14.12 -1.08 21.84
N VAL A 17 -13.17 -0.95 20.92
CA VAL A 17 -13.39 -1.00 19.47
C VAL A 17 -13.13 -2.39 18.92
N THR A 18 -12.01 -2.98 19.30
CA THR A 18 -11.58 -4.27 18.78
C THR A 18 -10.65 -4.97 19.77
N MET A 19 -10.44 -6.26 19.56
CA MET A 19 -9.50 -7.06 20.35
C MET A 19 -8.83 -8.11 19.49
N ILE A 20 -7.64 -8.49 19.87
CA ILE A 20 -6.87 -9.56 19.22
C ILE A 20 -6.05 -10.32 20.27
N GLU A 21 -5.92 -11.63 20.08
CA GLU A 21 -4.96 -12.43 20.82
C GLU A 21 -3.60 -12.34 20.14
N ASP A 22 -2.53 -12.04 20.90
CA ASP A 22 -1.15 -12.14 20.45
C ASP A 22 -0.24 -12.68 21.57
N LYS A 23 0.51 -13.73 21.28
CA LYS A 23 1.49 -14.34 22.21
C LYS A 23 0.89 -14.74 23.56
N ARG A 24 -0.35 -15.27 23.56
CA ARG A 24 -1.13 -15.66 24.75
C ARG A 24 -1.59 -14.46 25.60
N GLU A 25 -1.55 -13.29 25.06
CA GLU A 25 -2.06 -12.06 25.66
C GLU A 25 -3.25 -11.56 24.85
N LEU A 26 -4.19 -10.95 25.54
CA LEU A 26 -5.37 -10.35 24.94
C LEU A 26 -5.17 -8.84 24.87
N TRP A 27 -5.07 -8.30 23.69
CA TRP A 27 -4.95 -6.88 23.42
C TRP A 27 -6.35 -6.29 23.25
N LEU A 28 -6.73 -5.42 24.17
CA LEU A 28 -8.01 -4.70 24.16
C LEU A 28 -7.77 -3.29 23.67
N ILE A 29 -8.20 -3.02 22.44
CA ILE A 29 -7.97 -1.74 21.78
C ILE A 29 -9.27 -0.94 21.81
N GLY A 30 -9.27 0.15 22.54
CA GLY A 30 -10.38 1.09 22.63
C GLY A 30 -10.30 2.19 21.58
N GLU A 31 -11.13 3.22 21.72
CA GLU A 31 -11.12 4.38 20.82
C GLU A 31 -9.83 5.21 20.96
N ARG A 32 -9.25 5.27 22.15
CA ARG A 32 -8.10 6.14 22.48
C ARG A 32 -6.94 5.40 23.13
N THR A 33 -7.21 4.29 23.82
CA THR A 33 -6.17 3.58 24.58
C THR A 33 -6.20 2.09 24.29
N THR A 34 -5.06 1.46 24.49
CA THR A 34 -4.88 0.00 24.37
C THR A 34 -4.38 -0.56 25.69
N GLU A 35 -5.00 -1.64 26.14
CA GLU A 35 -4.64 -2.43 27.31
C GLU A 35 -4.25 -3.84 26.91
N VAL A 36 -3.36 -4.45 27.67
CA VAL A 36 -2.97 -5.85 27.47
C VAL A 36 -3.32 -6.66 28.72
N TRP A 37 -3.98 -7.78 28.49
CA TRP A 37 -4.44 -8.69 29.51
C TRP A 37 -3.85 -10.07 29.31
N TYR A 38 -3.63 -10.81 30.38
CA TYR A 38 -3.13 -12.17 30.36
C TYR A 38 -4.09 -13.11 31.09
N ASP A 39 -4.00 -14.39 30.80
CA ASP A 39 -4.74 -15.42 31.55
C ASP A 39 -4.08 -15.64 32.92
N ALA A 40 -4.74 -15.14 33.96
CA ALA A 40 -4.29 -15.28 35.34
C ALA A 40 -4.82 -16.55 36.04
N GLY A 41 -5.67 -17.32 35.35
CA GLY A 41 -6.28 -18.55 35.89
C GLY A 41 -7.23 -18.34 37.07
N ASN A 42 -7.79 -17.14 37.24
CA ASN A 42 -8.72 -16.84 38.32
C ASN A 42 -10.05 -17.57 38.10
N ALA A 43 -10.67 -18.04 39.19
CA ALA A 43 -11.87 -18.88 39.13
C ALA A 43 -13.11 -18.14 38.61
N THR A 44 -13.26 -16.83 38.86
CA THR A 44 -14.42 -16.05 38.47
C THR A 44 -14.24 -15.41 37.09
N PHE A 45 -13.16 -14.68 36.89
CA PHE A 45 -12.79 -14.11 35.58
C PHE A 45 -11.31 -14.40 35.33
N PRO A 46 -10.99 -15.21 34.30
CA PRO A 46 -9.64 -15.77 34.14
C PRO A 46 -8.59 -14.73 33.74
N PHE A 47 -8.98 -13.61 33.13
CA PHE A 47 -8.05 -12.63 32.64
C PHE A 47 -7.77 -11.53 33.65
N SER A 48 -6.54 -11.05 33.65
CA SER A 48 -6.09 -9.90 34.43
C SER A 48 -5.24 -8.98 33.57
N ARG A 49 -5.38 -7.67 33.80
CA ARG A 49 -4.57 -6.67 33.11
C ARG A 49 -3.09 -6.79 33.54
N ILE A 50 -2.17 -6.60 32.60
CA ILE A 50 -0.74 -6.46 32.89
C ILE A 50 -0.52 -5.08 33.54
N PRO A 51 -0.04 -4.99 34.78
CA PRO A 51 0.17 -3.72 35.45
C PRO A 51 1.21 -2.86 34.72
N GLY A 52 0.96 -1.55 34.64
CA GLY A 52 1.90 -0.58 34.07
C GLY A 52 1.91 -0.53 32.53
N ILE A 53 1.17 -1.38 31.83
CA ILE A 53 1.02 -1.31 30.39
C ILE A 53 -0.28 -0.59 30.07
N ALA A 54 -0.15 0.66 29.60
CA ALA A 54 -1.22 1.48 29.10
C ALA A 54 -0.68 2.29 27.92
N MET A 55 -1.21 2.05 26.74
CA MET A 55 -0.76 2.70 25.51
C MET A 55 -1.80 3.73 25.07
N GLN A 56 -1.37 4.96 24.79
CA GLN A 56 -2.23 6.09 24.42
C GLN A 56 -2.55 6.11 22.91
N HIS A 57 -2.83 4.94 22.35
CA HIS A 57 -3.22 4.77 20.95
C HIS A 57 -4.39 3.81 20.89
N GLY A 58 -5.52 4.29 20.42
CA GLY A 58 -6.69 3.48 20.14
C GLY A 58 -6.80 3.08 18.68
N CYS A 59 -7.96 2.57 18.30
CA CYS A 59 -8.30 2.15 16.95
C CYS A 59 -9.54 2.89 16.46
N CYS A 60 -9.52 3.43 15.25
CA CYS A 60 -10.67 4.08 14.64
C CYS A 60 -11.41 3.18 13.62
N ALA A 61 -10.83 2.04 13.24
CA ALA A 61 -11.42 1.08 12.30
C ALA A 61 -11.16 -0.36 12.78
N ALA A 62 -12.15 -0.99 13.35
CA ALA A 62 -12.01 -2.31 13.96
C ALA A 62 -11.45 -3.38 13.01
N GLN A 63 -11.83 -3.34 11.74
CA GLN A 63 -11.40 -4.30 10.73
C GLN A 63 -10.00 -4.01 10.16
N SER A 64 -9.37 -2.90 10.54
CA SER A 64 -7.99 -2.60 10.12
C SER A 64 -6.94 -3.37 10.92
N LEU A 65 -7.31 -3.91 12.09
CA LEU A 65 -6.40 -4.63 12.97
C LEU A 65 -6.02 -5.98 12.40
N THR A 66 -4.72 -6.22 12.27
CA THR A 66 -4.17 -7.50 11.84
C THR A 66 -2.80 -7.74 12.43
N ARG A 67 -2.29 -8.98 12.28
CA ARG A 67 -0.93 -9.36 12.65
C ARG A 67 -0.02 -9.36 11.42
N ILE A 68 1.17 -8.79 11.57
CA ILE A 68 2.22 -8.81 10.54
C ILE A 68 3.56 -9.23 11.15
N GLY A 69 3.97 -10.47 10.90
CA GLY A 69 5.11 -11.06 11.61
C GLY A 69 4.87 -11.08 13.13
N ASP A 70 5.78 -10.47 13.88
CA ASP A 70 5.73 -10.38 15.35
C ASP A 70 5.03 -9.10 15.87
N SER A 71 4.40 -8.31 14.99
CA SER A 71 3.79 -7.03 15.33
C SER A 71 2.29 -7.04 15.03
N LEU A 72 1.52 -6.31 15.81
CA LEU A 72 0.16 -5.92 15.49
C LEU A 72 0.19 -4.60 14.73
N ILE A 73 -0.74 -4.41 13.80
CA ILE A 73 -0.85 -3.20 12.98
C ILE A 73 -2.32 -2.81 12.83
N TRP A 74 -2.63 -1.52 12.91
CA TRP A 74 -3.99 -1.01 12.74
C TRP A 74 -4.02 0.49 12.40
N LEU A 75 -5.18 0.97 12.03
CA LEU A 75 -5.46 2.39 11.85
C LEU A 75 -5.86 3.01 13.19
N ALA A 76 -5.01 3.87 13.71
CA ALA A 76 -5.18 4.57 14.98
C ALA A 76 -5.65 6.02 14.76
N ALA A 77 -6.15 6.61 15.82
CA ALA A 77 -6.39 8.05 15.93
C ALA A 77 -5.70 8.60 17.17
N ASP A 78 -5.20 9.82 17.09
CA ASP A 78 -4.72 10.56 18.25
C ASP A 78 -5.89 11.27 19.00
N GLU A 79 -5.56 11.93 20.09
CA GLU A 79 -6.53 12.69 20.89
C GLU A 79 -7.15 13.87 20.12
N GLN A 80 -6.48 14.37 19.11
CA GLN A 80 -6.91 15.45 18.21
C GLN A 80 -7.76 14.94 17.05
N GLY A 81 -7.90 13.61 16.89
CA GLY A 81 -8.66 12.98 15.83
C GLY A 81 -7.91 12.84 14.52
N GLN A 82 -6.58 12.99 14.53
CA GLN A 82 -5.77 12.67 13.35
C GLN A 82 -5.61 11.16 13.22
N ASN A 83 -5.81 10.67 11.99
CA ASN A 83 -5.70 9.25 11.69
C ASN A 83 -4.32 8.93 11.13
N PHE A 84 -3.71 7.87 11.63
CA PHE A 84 -2.42 7.37 11.20
C PHE A 84 -2.32 5.86 11.45
N VAL A 85 -1.42 5.20 10.74
CA VAL A 85 -1.22 3.76 10.91
C VAL A 85 -0.11 3.51 11.90
N VAL A 86 -0.34 2.59 12.82
CA VAL A 86 0.60 2.20 13.88
C VAL A 86 0.96 0.73 13.78
N ALA A 87 2.13 0.39 14.28
CA ALA A 87 2.56 -0.99 14.51
C ALA A 87 3.13 -1.13 15.93
N THR A 88 3.01 -2.33 16.49
CA THR A 88 3.61 -2.63 17.79
C THR A 88 5.05 -3.13 17.65
N ASN A 89 5.87 -2.70 18.61
CA ASN A 89 7.19 -3.25 18.87
C ASN A 89 7.25 -3.63 20.37
N GLY A 90 6.92 -4.90 20.67
CA GLY A 90 6.58 -5.30 22.05
C GLY A 90 5.36 -4.52 22.54
N TYR A 91 5.46 -3.87 23.70
CA TYR A 91 4.40 -3.03 24.26
C TYR A 91 4.53 -1.54 23.90
N VAL A 92 5.32 -1.22 22.90
CA VAL A 92 5.43 0.15 22.37
C VAL A 92 4.67 0.23 21.05
N ILE A 93 3.85 1.26 20.89
CA ILE A 93 3.14 1.54 19.65
C ILE A 93 3.87 2.65 18.91
N GLU A 94 4.23 2.41 17.67
CA GLU A 94 5.00 3.33 16.83
C GLU A 94 4.21 3.69 15.57
N PRO A 95 4.10 4.98 15.20
CA PRO A 95 3.55 5.38 13.91
C PRO A 95 4.45 4.89 12.76
N ILE A 96 3.85 4.26 11.77
CA ILE A 96 4.55 3.78 10.56
C ILE A 96 4.12 4.52 9.29
N SER A 97 3.02 5.25 9.33
CA SER A 97 2.60 6.11 8.23
C SER A 97 3.33 7.45 8.26
N ASN A 98 3.67 7.96 7.09
CA ASN A 98 4.29 9.26 6.93
C ASN A 98 3.25 10.37 6.73
N TYR A 99 3.71 11.63 6.73
CA TYR A 99 2.85 12.79 6.59
C TYR A 99 1.96 12.74 5.33
N ALA A 100 2.48 12.27 4.19
CA ALA A 100 1.71 12.20 2.94
C ALA A 100 0.56 11.20 3.05
N ILE A 101 0.79 10.05 3.69
CA ILE A 101 -0.26 9.04 3.95
C ILE A 101 -1.29 9.58 4.94
N ASN A 102 -0.86 10.20 6.03
CA ASN A 102 -1.76 10.78 7.03
C ASN A 102 -2.63 11.88 6.42
N HIS A 103 -2.06 12.74 5.59
CA HIS A 103 -2.80 13.78 4.86
C HIS A 103 -3.82 13.18 3.88
N ALA A 104 -3.47 12.13 3.17
CA ALA A 104 -4.39 11.43 2.29
C ALA A 104 -5.56 10.82 3.09
N ILE A 105 -5.27 10.11 4.18
CA ILE A 105 -6.30 9.51 5.05
C ILE A 105 -7.23 10.58 5.64
N ALA A 106 -6.68 11.73 6.06
CA ALA A 106 -7.46 12.84 6.61
C ALA A 106 -8.44 13.45 5.59
N SER A 107 -8.22 13.27 4.28
CA SER A 107 -9.13 13.72 3.23
C SER A 107 -10.30 12.80 2.95
N TYR A 108 -10.32 11.58 3.52
CA TYR A 108 -11.36 10.60 3.26
C TYR A 108 -12.64 10.91 4.05
N PRO A 109 -13.81 10.71 3.44
CA PRO A 109 -15.08 11.03 4.08
C PRO A 109 -15.39 10.13 5.29
N VAL A 110 -14.95 8.87 5.22
CA VAL A 110 -15.11 7.86 6.28
C VAL A 110 -13.80 7.07 6.37
N VAL A 111 -13.29 6.88 7.58
CA VAL A 111 -12.09 6.08 7.85
C VAL A 111 -12.39 4.85 8.71
N SER A 112 -13.53 4.85 9.40
CA SER A 112 -13.94 3.75 10.29
C SER A 112 -14.36 2.47 9.56
N ASP A 113 -14.57 2.54 8.24
CA ASP A 113 -14.86 1.43 7.35
C ASP A 113 -13.60 0.75 6.81
N ALA A 114 -12.41 1.20 7.20
CA ALA A 114 -11.16 0.66 6.72
C ALA A 114 -10.98 -0.82 7.09
N ILE A 115 -10.53 -1.59 6.11
CA ILE A 115 -10.30 -3.04 6.21
C ILE A 115 -8.82 -3.31 5.99
N GLY A 116 -8.22 -4.09 6.90
CA GLY A 116 -6.80 -4.45 6.82
C GLY A 116 -6.57 -5.95 6.80
N TYR A 117 -5.59 -6.37 6.02
CA TYR A 117 -5.04 -7.72 6.10
C TYR A 117 -3.55 -7.69 5.82
N ALA A 118 -2.84 -8.73 6.25
CA ALA A 118 -1.41 -8.87 6.00
C ALA A 118 -1.11 -10.18 5.28
N TYR A 119 -0.08 -10.16 4.45
CA TYR A 119 0.43 -11.35 3.78
C TYR A 119 1.94 -11.27 3.61
N GLN A 120 2.55 -12.42 3.33
CA GLN A 120 3.99 -12.52 3.08
C GLN A 120 4.26 -13.09 1.69
N GLU A 121 5.24 -12.49 1.00
CA GLU A 121 5.68 -12.92 -0.33
C GLU A 121 7.15 -12.60 -0.55
N ASP A 122 7.93 -13.62 -0.95
CA ASP A 122 9.35 -13.50 -1.33
C ASP A 122 10.23 -12.73 -0.30
N GLY A 123 10.00 -12.99 0.99
CA GLY A 123 10.75 -12.33 2.07
C GLY A 123 10.23 -10.94 2.45
N HIS A 124 9.24 -10.41 1.74
CA HIS A 124 8.55 -9.18 2.10
C HIS A 124 7.29 -9.48 2.91
N GLN A 125 6.97 -8.57 3.81
CA GLN A 125 5.73 -8.60 4.60
C GLN A 125 4.91 -7.36 4.25
N PHE A 126 3.69 -7.58 3.78
CA PHE A 126 2.81 -6.53 3.32
C PHE A 126 1.60 -6.36 4.24
N TYR A 127 1.28 -5.12 4.57
CA TYR A 127 0.00 -4.74 5.16
C TYR A 127 -0.83 -4.01 4.11
N VAL A 128 -1.99 -4.54 3.81
CA VAL A 128 -2.95 -3.96 2.86
C VAL A 128 -4.04 -3.28 3.66
N LEU A 129 -4.27 -2.00 3.41
CA LEU A 129 -5.27 -1.18 4.08
C LEU A 129 -6.18 -0.55 3.03
N THR A 130 -7.43 -0.99 3.00
CA THR A 130 -8.44 -0.54 2.04
C THR A 130 -9.45 0.35 2.73
N PHE A 131 -9.77 1.47 2.08
CA PHE A 131 -10.82 2.41 2.49
C PHE A 131 -11.98 2.31 1.50
N PRO A 132 -13.04 1.55 1.83
CA PRO A 132 -14.16 1.30 0.92
C PRO A 132 -14.85 2.56 0.44
N SER A 133 -15.18 3.48 1.34
CA SER A 133 -15.88 4.74 1.01
C SER A 133 -15.02 5.73 0.24
N ALA A 134 -13.70 5.65 0.35
CA ALA A 134 -12.76 6.49 -0.40
C ALA A 134 -12.30 5.84 -1.71
N ASP A 135 -12.68 4.59 -1.96
CA ASP A 135 -12.30 3.79 -3.13
C ASP A 135 -10.78 3.69 -3.35
N VAL A 136 -10.02 3.51 -2.27
CA VAL A 136 -8.55 3.48 -2.29
C VAL A 136 -8.02 2.31 -1.47
N THR A 137 -6.92 1.73 -1.95
CA THR A 137 -6.14 0.72 -1.21
C THR A 137 -4.68 1.15 -1.11
N TRP A 138 -4.18 1.21 0.13
CA TRP A 138 -2.78 1.43 0.46
C TRP A 138 -2.10 0.12 0.84
N VAL A 139 -0.84 0.00 0.50
CA VAL A 139 -0.01 -1.14 0.89
C VAL A 139 1.27 -0.63 1.50
N TRP A 140 1.57 -1.13 2.68
CA TRP A 140 2.85 -0.93 3.35
C TRP A 140 3.69 -2.20 3.28
N ASP A 141 4.92 -2.04 2.82
CA ASP A 141 5.91 -3.10 2.85
C ASP A 141 6.78 -2.92 4.11
N LYS A 142 6.62 -3.81 5.07
CA LYS A 142 7.39 -3.79 6.33
C LYS A 142 8.90 -3.92 6.10
N THR A 143 9.30 -4.65 5.07
CA THR A 143 10.72 -4.93 4.79
C THR A 143 11.45 -3.69 4.28
N THR A 144 10.79 -2.88 3.47
CA THR A 144 11.36 -1.65 2.89
C THR A 144 10.94 -0.37 3.63
N GLY A 145 9.88 -0.44 4.43
CA GLY A 145 9.25 0.73 5.08
C GLY A 145 8.46 1.63 4.12
N LEU A 146 8.28 1.22 2.87
CA LEU A 146 7.66 2.04 1.83
C LEU A 146 6.15 1.81 1.72
N TRP A 147 5.44 2.89 1.42
CA TRP A 147 4.02 2.89 1.10
C TRP A 147 3.79 3.03 -0.40
N HIS A 148 2.80 2.33 -0.92
CA HIS A 148 2.32 2.50 -2.29
C HIS A 148 0.80 2.25 -2.36
N GLN A 149 0.17 2.77 -3.40
CA GLN A 149 -1.22 2.43 -3.72
C GLN A 149 -1.27 1.16 -4.56
N ARG A 150 -2.29 0.34 -4.31
CA ARG A 150 -2.63 -0.81 -5.15
C ARG A 150 -4.07 -0.64 -5.58
N LEU A 151 -4.27 -0.47 -6.88
CA LEU A 151 -5.57 -0.15 -7.46
C LEU A 151 -5.87 -1.14 -8.58
N SER A 152 -7.15 -1.38 -8.84
CA SER A 152 -7.64 -2.11 -9.99
C SER A 152 -8.12 -1.13 -11.05
N PHE A 153 -7.83 -1.40 -12.33
CA PHE A 153 -8.20 -0.53 -13.45
C PHE A 153 -9.46 -1.05 -14.14
N ASP A 154 -10.49 -0.21 -14.24
CA ASP A 154 -11.65 -0.48 -15.07
C ASP A 154 -11.39 0.04 -16.50
N PRO A 155 -11.22 -0.86 -17.48
CA PRO A 155 -10.94 -0.45 -18.86
C PRO A 155 -12.14 0.18 -19.56
N ILE A 156 -13.38 -0.05 -19.08
CA ILE A 156 -14.61 0.51 -19.67
C ILE A 156 -14.77 1.96 -19.24
N ALA A 157 -14.68 2.23 -17.95
CA ALA A 157 -14.77 3.58 -17.40
C ALA A 157 -13.47 4.37 -17.51
N SER A 158 -12.35 3.71 -17.84
CA SER A 158 -10.98 4.27 -17.80
C SER A 158 -10.62 4.89 -16.45
N GLN A 159 -11.03 4.25 -15.37
CA GLN A 159 -10.86 4.73 -14.01
C GLN A 159 -10.16 3.70 -13.13
N PHE A 160 -9.49 4.19 -12.10
CA PHE A 160 -8.91 3.36 -11.06
C PHE A 160 -9.87 3.28 -9.88
N HIS A 161 -10.02 2.08 -9.35
CA HIS A 161 -10.78 1.76 -8.16
C HIS A 161 -9.89 1.09 -7.12
N ARG A 162 -10.37 0.97 -5.89
CA ARG A 162 -9.70 0.17 -4.87
C ARG A 162 -9.40 -1.23 -5.38
N HIS A 163 -8.33 -1.83 -4.88
CA HIS A 163 -7.98 -3.20 -5.23
C HIS A 163 -9.13 -4.17 -4.94
N LEU A 164 -9.35 -5.15 -5.82
CA LEU A 164 -10.48 -6.09 -5.71
C LEU A 164 -10.46 -6.89 -4.42
N SER A 165 -9.29 -7.14 -3.85
CA SER A 165 -9.15 -7.95 -2.63
C SER A 165 -9.73 -7.27 -1.41
N ASN A 166 -10.59 -7.98 -0.69
CA ASN A 166 -11.20 -7.53 0.56
C ASN A 166 -10.73 -8.34 1.79
N CYS A 167 -10.31 -9.56 1.57
CA CYS A 167 -9.76 -10.44 2.59
C CYS A 167 -8.69 -11.34 2.00
N TYR A 168 -7.85 -11.90 2.87
CA TYR A 168 -6.74 -12.76 2.49
C TYR A 168 -6.72 -14.02 3.35
N PHE A 169 -6.35 -15.13 2.76
CA PHE A 169 -6.01 -16.35 3.48
C PHE A 169 -5.02 -17.20 2.68
N ASP A 170 -4.19 -17.93 3.39
CA ASP A 170 -3.28 -18.92 2.82
C ASP A 170 -3.93 -20.30 2.91
N PHE A 171 -4.01 -20.98 1.79
CA PHE A 171 -4.57 -22.32 1.73
C PHE A 171 -3.72 -23.20 0.81
N ALA A 172 -3.18 -24.27 1.38
CA ALA A 172 -2.35 -25.25 0.65
C ALA A 172 -1.20 -24.61 -0.16
N GLY A 173 -0.57 -23.56 0.39
CA GLY A 173 0.50 -22.81 -0.27
C GLY A 173 0.04 -21.86 -1.39
N MET A 174 -1.26 -21.68 -1.53
CA MET A 174 -1.86 -20.70 -2.43
C MET A 174 -2.32 -19.49 -1.64
N ARG A 175 -1.89 -18.29 -2.07
CA ARG A 175 -2.37 -17.02 -1.53
C ARG A 175 -3.69 -16.65 -2.19
N LEU A 176 -4.76 -16.75 -1.44
CA LEU A 176 -6.11 -16.51 -1.94
C LEU A 176 -6.66 -15.21 -1.38
N VAL A 177 -7.37 -14.47 -2.21
CA VAL A 177 -8.06 -13.22 -1.85
C VAL A 177 -9.51 -13.29 -2.30
N GLY A 178 -10.40 -12.78 -1.44
CA GLY A 178 -11.81 -12.64 -1.76
C GLY A 178 -12.10 -11.29 -2.42
N ASP A 179 -12.95 -11.30 -3.43
CA ASP A 179 -13.39 -10.12 -4.16
C ASP A 179 -14.54 -9.41 -3.41
N PHE A 180 -14.51 -8.11 -3.38
CA PHE A 180 -15.60 -7.31 -2.78
C PHE A 180 -16.79 -7.08 -3.72
N GLN A 181 -16.60 -7.21 -5.04
CA GLN A 181 -17.63 -6.97 -6.06
C GLN A 181 -18.40 -8.22 -6.43
N SER A 182 -17.74 -9.37 -6.31
CA SER A 182 -18.31 -10.67 -6.73
C SER A 182 -18.02 -11.73 -5.68
N GLY A 183 -18.57 -12.92 -5.84
CA GLY A 183 -18.27 -14.08 -5.00
C GLY A 183 -17.00 -14.82 -5.42
N ASN A 184 -16.16 -14.25 -6.25
CA ASN A 184 -14.96 -14.88 -6.76
C ASN A 184 -13.82 -14.90 -5.75
N LEU A 185 -13.04 -15.97 -5.81
CA LEU A 185 -11.75 -16.08 -5.13
C LEU A 185 -10.65 -16.03 -6.18
N TYR A 186 -9.64 -15.20 -5.95
CA TYR A 186 -8.49 -15.09 -6.83
C TYR A 186 -7.23 -15.57 -6.13
N GLN A 187 -6.34 -16.17 -6.90
CA GLN A 187 -4.99 -16.47 -6.45
C GLN A 187 -4.06 -15.30 -6.78
N MET A 188 -3.41 -14.76 -5.77
CA MET A 188 -2.33 -13.80 -5.96
C MET A 188 -1.10 -14.51 -6.51
N SER A 189 -0.56 -14.02 -7.63
CA SER A 189 0.61 -14.62 -8.28
C SER A 189 1.46 -13.57 -8.97
N ARG A 190 2.77 -13.60 -8.77
CA ARG A 190 3.74 -12.75 -9.49
C ARG A 190 3.99 -13.18 -10.94
N LYS A 191 3.44 -14.31 -11.34
CA LYS A 191 3.57 -14.82 -12.73
C LYS A 191 2.41 -14.37 -13.62
N VAL A 192 1.41 -13.72 -13.07
CA VAL A 192 0.24 -13.19 -13.80
C VAL A 192 0.34 -11.66 -13.79
N TYR A 193 0.28 -11.08 -14.97
CA TYR A 193 0.45 -9.63 -15.20
C TYR A 193 -0.85 -8.97 -15.68
N SER A 194 -1.99 -9.54 -15.32
CA SER A 194 -3.32 -8.98 -15.51
C SER A 194 -4.10 -9.07 -14.21
N ASP A 195 -5.06 -8.18 -14.00
CA ASP A 195 -5.97 -8.17 -12.85
C ASP A 195 -7.34 -8.67 -13.31
N ASN A 196 -7.62 -9.95 -13.07
CA ASN A 196 -8.84 -10.62 -13.55
C ASN A 196 -9.12 -10.39 -15.06
N GLY A 197 -8.10 -10.44 -15.89
CA GLY A 197 -8.20 -10.18 -17.33
C GLY A 197 -8.15 -8.70 -17.72
N ALA A 198 -8.30 -7.78 -16.80
CA ALA A 198 -8.09 -6.36 -17.03
C ALA A 198 -6.58 -6.01 -17.06
N PRO A 199 -6.19 -4.91 -17.72
CA PRO A 199 -4.81 -4.44 -17.68
C PRO A 199 -4.36 -4.10 -16.27
N LEU A 200 -3.26 -4.70 -15.84
CA LEU A 200 -2.62 -4.34 -14.58
C LEU A 200 -1.68 -3.15 -14.83
N VAL A 201 -2.16 -1.93 -14.61
CA VAL A 201 -1.40 -0.71 -14.85
C VAL A 201 -0.40 -0.48 -13.72
N ALA A 202 0.89 -0.54 -14.04
CA ALA A 202 1.93 -0.07 -13.14
C ALA A 202 2.24 1.40 -13.44
N TRP A 203 2.29 2.21 -12.40
CA TRP A 203 2.47 3.64 -12.50
C TRP A 203 3.48 4.12 -11.48
N ARG A 204 4.43 4.94 -11.92
CA ARG A 204 5.44 5.56 -11.06
C ARG A 204 5.61 7.02 -11.44
N ARG A 205 5.54 7.87 -10.43
CA ARG A 205 5.77 9.31 -10.54
C ARG A 205 7.07 9.65 -9.81
N THR A 206 7.93 10.44 -10.46
CA THR A 206 9.16 10.92 -9.82
C THR A 206 8.84 12.02 -8.81
N PRO A 207 9.71 12.23 -7.82
CA PRO A 207 9.78 13.51 -7.15
C PRO A 207 10.03 14.65 -8.14
N HIS A 208 9.91 15.87 -7.67
CA HIS A 208 10.29 17.05 -8.43
C HIS A 208 11.78 17.00 -8.82
N VAL A 209 12.06 17.17 -10.09
CA VAL A 209 13.39 17.25 -10.66
C VAL A 209 13.69 18.72 -10.98
N TRP A 210 14.64 19.29 -10.27
CA TRP A 210 15.10 20.68 -10.46
C TRP A 210 16.61 20.79 -10.31
N ASP A 211 17.20 21.86 -10.82
CA ASP A 211 18.57 22.24 -10.47
C ASP A 211 18.66 22.58 -8.96
N ARG A 212 19.52 21.86 -8.26
CA ARG A 212 19.68 21.96 -6.80
C ARG A 212 20.24 23.30 -6.33
N ASN A 213 20.92 24.05 -7.21
CA ASN A 213 21.59 25.28 -6.82
C ASN A 213 20.65 26.49 -6.88
N ASN A 214 20.05 26.78 -8.03
CA ASN A 214 19.36 28.06 -8.26
C ASN A 214 17.93 27.90 -8.79
N ARG A 215 17.44 26.70 -9.01
CA ARG A 215 16.19 26.42 -9.75
C ARG A 215 16.18 27.08 -11.13
N GLU A 216 17.34 27.08 -11.80
CA GLU A 216 17.45 27.53 -13.17
C GLU A 216 16.80 26.54 -14.14
N ARG A 217 16.64 26.95 -15.37
CA ARG A 217 16.15 26.04 -16.41
C ARG A 217 17.23 25.04 -16.77
N VAL A 218 16.93 23.76 -16.58
CA VAL A 218 17.77 22.63 -16.97
C VAL A 218 17.27 22.06 -18.28
N PHE A 219 18.17 21.73 -19.17
CA PHE A 219 17.85 21.03 -20.40
C PHE A 219 17.88 19.52 -20.14
N HIS A 220 16.71 18.89 -20.22
CA HIS A 220 16.55 17.45 -20.08
C HIS A 220 16.78 16.77 -21.43
N ALA A 221 18.00 16.27 -21.65
CA ALA A 221 18.39 15.70 -22.92
C ALA A 221 17.78 14.32 -23.15
N GLN A 222 17.78 13.48 -22.11
CA GLN A 222 17.35 12.10 -22.20
C GLN A 222 16.94 11.56 -20.83
N LEU A 223 15.82 10.82 -20.81
CA LEU A 223 15.46 9.89 -19.74
C LEU A 223 15.59 8.47 -20.27
N GLN A 224 16.31 7.62 -19.55
CA GLN A 224 16.49 6.21 -19.86
C GLN A 224 15.98 5.39 -18.68
N ILE A 225 15.19 4.36 -18.98
CA ILE A 225 14.76 3.36 -17.99
C ILE A 225 15.14 1.98 -18.52
N GLU A 226 15.82 1.23 -17.69
CA GLU A 226 16.23 -0.14 -17.97
C GLU A 226 15.25 -1.10 -17.33
N PHE A 227 14.54 -1.83 -18.17
CA PHE A 227 13.66 -2.93 -17.77
C PHE A 227 14.38 -4.26 -17.97
N THR A 228 13.91 -5.32 -17.31
CA THR A 228 14.35 -6.68 -17.66
C THR A 228 14.06 -6.95 -19.14
N PRO A 229 15.08 -7.17 -19.97
CA PRO A 229 14.90 -7.21 -21.41
C PRO A 229 14.38 -8.57 -21.90
N GLY A 230 13.78 -8.58 -23.10
CA GLY A 230 13.41 -9.80 -23.80
C GLY A 230 12.17 -10.51 -23.28
N VAL A 231 11.32 -9.81 -22.53
CA VAL A 231 10.13 -10.36 -21.84
C VAL A 231 8.84 -10.31 -22.65
N GLY A 232 8.87 -9.78 -23.89
CA GLY A 232 7.70 -9.70 -24.77
C GLY A 232 7.07 -11.07 -25.03
N LEU A 233 5.75 -11.08 -25.23
CA LEU A 233 5.01 -12.29 -25.63
C LEU A 233 5.27 -12.61 -27.10
N GLN A 234 5.00 -13.85 -27.50
CA GLN A 234 5.19 -14.25 -28.90
C GLN A 234 4.15 -13.64 -29.84
N PHE A 235 2.93 -13.37 -29.33
CA PHE A 235 1.83 -12.77 -30.08
C PHE A 235 0.82 -12.09 -29.15
N GLY A 236 0.00 -11.21 -29.72
CA GLY A 236 -1.04 -10.46 -29.00
C GLY A 236 -0.50 -9.23 -28.28
N GLN A 237 -1.29 -8.71 -27.36
CA GLN A 237 -0.89 -7.59 -26.50
C GLN A 237 0.32 -7.99 -25.66
N GLY A 238 1.35 -7.16 -25.64
CA GLY A 238 2.64 -7.47 -24.99
C GLY A 238 3.66 -8.17 -25.89
N SER A 239 3.40 -8.40 -27.19
CA SER A 239 4.40 -8.89 -28.13
C SER A 239 5.51 -7.85 -28.40
N ILE A 240 5.16 -6.57 -28.44
CA ILE A 240 6.07 -5.43 -28.45
C ILE A 240 5.70 -4.54 -27.28
N PRO A 241 6.09 -4.90 -26.06
CA PRO A 241 5.67 -4.17 -24.89
C PRO A 241 6.24 -2.76 -24.86
N GLN A 242 5.44 -1.81 -24.34
CA GLN A 242 5.75 -0.39 -24.39
C GLN A 242 5.65 0.24 -23.00
N ALA A 243 6.53 1.20 -22.75
CA ALA A 243 6.43 2.11 -21.62
C ALA A 243 5.98 3.50 -22.10
N MET A 244 5.13 4.13 -21.33
CA MET A 244 4.53 5.44 -21.60
C MET A 244 5.13 6.45 -20.65
N LEU A 245 5.69 7.54 -21.19
CA LEU A 245 6.21 8.67 -20.43
C LEU A 245 5.38 9.91 -20.72
N GLN A 246 4.98 10.61 -19.68
CA GLN A 246 4.51 11.98 -19.73
C GLN A 246 5.21 12.80 -18.66
N TRP A 247 5.17 14.12 -18.75
CA TRP A 247 5.74 15.00 -17.74
C TRP A 247 4.89 16.25 -17.53
N SER A 248 5.12 16.85 -16.39
CA SER A 248 4.52 18.11 -15.96
C SER A 248 5.62 19.08 -15.55
N ASP A 249 5.50 20.32 -15.98
CA ASP A 249 6.44 21.41 -15.65
C ASP A 249 5.79 22.42 -14.66
N ASP A 250 4.63 22.10 -14.10
CA ASP A 250 3.85 22.91 -13.16
C ASP A 250 3.51 22.16 -11.85
N GLY A 251 4.35 21.20 -11.49
CA GLY A 251 4.18 20.45 -10.25
C GLY A 251 3.07 19.37 -10.29
N GLY A 252 2.65 18.94 -11.48
CA GLY A 252 1.65 17.89 -11.65
C GLY A 252 0.23 18.40 -11.86
N GLN A 253 0.03 19.71 -12.10
CA GLN A 253 -1.28 20.28 -12.37
C GLN A 253 -1.72 20.00 -13.82
N THR A 254 -0.82 20.18 -14.79
CA THR A 254 -1.06 19.82 -16.17
C THR A 254 -0.04 18.81 -16.68
N TRP A 255 -0.48 17.92 -17.54
CA TRP A 255 0.35 16.84 -18.08
C TRP A 255 0.44 16.95 -19.60
N GLY A 256 1.66 16.72 -20.12
CA GLY A 256 1.90 16.61 -21.54
C GLY A 256 1.32 15.33 -22.14
N ASN A 257 1.44 15.20 -23.46
CA ASN A 257 1.06 13.97 -24.16
C ASN A 257 1.95 12.79 -23.73
N GLU A 258 1.42 11.60 -23.84
CA GLU A 258 2.19 10.37 -23.59
C GLU A 258 3.14 10.09 -24.76
N HIS A 259 4.37 9.78 -24.43
CA HIS A 259 5.43 9.36 -25.36
C HIS A 259 5.72 7.89 -25.16
N TRP A 260 5.46 7.09 -26.16
CA TRP A 260 5.54 5.64 -26.10
C TRP A 260 6.88 5.15 -26.64
N VAL A 261 7.53 4.26 -25.91
CA VAL A 261 8.80 3.64 -26.29
C VAL A 261 8.75 2.15 -26.00
N SER A 262 9.18 1.33 -26.95
CA SER A 262 9.27 -0.13 -26.76
C SER A 262 10.34 -0.48 -25.71
N ILE A 263 10.03 -1.43 -24.84
CA ILE A 263 10.97 -2.03 -23.90
C ILE A 263 11.63 -3.31 -24.46
N GLY A 264 11.24 -3.73 -25.66
CA GLY A 264 11.81 -4.86 -26.40
C GLY A 264 10.91 -6.07 -26.51
N ALA A 265 10.77 -6.60 -27.71
CA ALA A 265 10.07 -7.85 -27.98
C ALA A 265 10.82 -9.06 -27.41
N ALA A 266 10.20 -10.24 -27.47
CA ALA A 266 10.84 -11.50 -27.09
C ALA A 266 12.20 -11.67 -27.77
N GLY A 267 13.23 -11.97 -26.99
CA GLY A 267 14.59 -12.16 -27.47
C GLY A 267 15.41 -10.87 -27.74
N GLN A 268 14.82 -9.68 -27.62
CA GLN A 268 15.56 -8.41 -27.74
C GLN A 268 16.21 -8.05 -26.40
N THR A 269 17.36 -8.63 -26.12
CA THR A 269 18.05 -8.53 -24.82
C THR A 269 18.84 -7.23 -24.60
N LYS A 270 18.99 -6.38 -25.61
CA LYS A 270 19.79 -5.14 -25.56
C LYS A 270 18.92 -3.88 -25.64
N ASN A 271 17.59 -4.02 -25.51
CA ASN A 271 16.69 -2.90 -25.61
C ASN A 271 16.64 -2.11 -24.29
N ARG A 272 16.53 -0.80 -24.40
CA ARG A 272 16.36 0.15 -23.29
C ARG A 272 15.29 1.15 -23.67
N ALA A 273 14.41 1.50 -22.73
CA ALA A 273 13.43 2.55 -22.96
C ALA A 273 14.12 3.92 -22.84
N ILE A 274 14.25 4.62 -23.97
CA ILE A 274 14.96 5.89 -24.04
C ILE A 274 14.06 6.95 -24.67
N TRP A 275 13.77 8.01 -23.93
CA TRP A 275 13.11 9.21 -24.40
C TRP A 275 14.14 10.33 -24.52
N ARG A 276 14.15 11.01 -25.68
CA ARG A 276 15.11 12.06 -25.98
C ARG A 276 14.41 13.37 -26.30
N ARG A 277 15.17 14.50 -26.19
CA ARG A 277 14.68 15.84 -26.53
C ARG A 277 13.48 16.26 -25.66
N LEU A 278 13.63 16.10 -24.36
CA LEU A 278 12.57 16.36 -23.39
C LEU A 278 12.35 17.85 -23.09
N GLY A 279 13.18 18.75 -23.70
CA GLY A 279 13.05 20.19 -23.54
C GLY A 279 13.66 20.71 -22.25
N GLN A 280 13.24 21.90 -21.84
CA GLN A 280 13.77 22.61 -20.67
C GLN A 280 12.69 22.85 -19.64
N ALA A 281 13.02 22.68 -18.37
CA ALA A 281 12.15 23.00 -17.26
C ALA A 281 12.96 23.58 -16.09
N ARG A 282 12.29 24.31 -15.18
CA ARG A 282 12.84 24.69 -13.88
C ARG A 282 12.54 23.67 -12.82
N ASP A 283 11.40 23.03 -12.96
CA ASP A 283 10.87 22.01 -12.08
C ASP A 283 10.03 21.07 -12.93
N ARG A 284 10.35 19.79 -12.90
CA ARG A 284 9.68 18.77 -13.71
C ARG A 284 9.35 17.56 -12.90
N VAL A 285 8.15 17.03 -13.11
CA VAL A 285 7.71 15.74 -12.59
C VAL A 285 7.50 14.81 -13.78
N TYR A 286 8.15 13.66 -13.76
CA TYR A 286 7.97 12.62 -14.75
C TYR A 286 6.95 11.59 -14.25
N ASP A 287 6.18 11.06 -15.17
CA ASP A 287 5.15 10.06 -14.94
C ASP A 287 5.30 8.92 -15.93
N VAL A 288 5.62 7.73 -15.42
CA VAL A 288 5.87 6.54 -16.22
C VAL A 288 4.78 5.52 -15.95
N LYS A 289 4.12 5.07 -17.01
CA LYS A 289 3.07 4.04 -16.96
C LYS A 289 3.46 2.83 -17.80
N PHE A 290 2.90 1.71 -17.40
CA PHE A 290 3.11 0.43 -18.04
C PHE A 290 1.87 -0.43 -17.88
N SER A 291 1.32 -0.96 -18.98
CA SER A 291 0.04 -1.70 -18.97
C SER A 291 0.09 -3.05 -19.67
N ASP A 292 1.16 -3.38 -20.39
CA ASP A 292 1.27 -4.65 -21.09
C ASP A 292 1.43 -5.83 -20.12
N PRO A 293 0.82 -7.00 -20.42
CA PRO A 293 0.80 -8.15 -19.52
C PRO A 293 2.10 -8.96 -19.55
N VAL A 294 3.24 -8.30 -19.30
CA VAL A 294 4.58 -8.89 -19.28
C VAL A 294 5.33 -8.50 -18.02
N PRO A 295 6.39 -9.22 -17.63
CA PRO A 295 7.30 -8.80 -16.58
C PRO A 295 7.82 -7.39 -16.82
N ARG A 296 7.93 -6.58 -15.77
CA ARG A 296 8.24 -5.15 -15.87
C ARG A 296 9.15 -4.68 -14.75
N ASP A 297 10.09 -5.52 -14.38
CA ASP A 297 11.06 -5.18 -13.34
C ASP A 297 11.96 -4.07 -13.86
N VAL A 298 12.04 -2.98 -13.10
CA VAL A 298 12.93 -1.85 -13.38
C VAL A 298 14.27 -2.13 -12.73
N VAL A 299 15.31 -2.20 -13.54
CA VAL A 299 16.69 -2.44 -13.10
C VAL A 299 17.35 -1.12 -12.71
N GLY A 300 17.09 -0.05 -13.46
CA GLY A 300 17.66 1.26 -13.21
C GLY A 300 16.99 2.35 -14.02
N ALA A 301 17.22 3.59 -13.63
CA ALA A 301 16.80 4.78 -14.37
C ALA A 301 17.90 5.83 -14.32
N SER A 302 18.10 6.55 -15.43
CA SER A 302 19.05 7.66 -15.51
C SER A 302 18.46 8.83 -16.28
N LEU A 303 18.70 10.04 -15.78
CA LEU A 303 18.34 11.30 -16.42
C LEU A 303 19.64 12.00 -16.84
N MET A 304 19.71 12.41 -18.12
CA MET A 304 20.80 13.20 -18.63
C MET A 304 20.36 14.65 -18.75
N GLU A 305 21.04 15.52 -18.03
CA GLU A 305 20.85 16.96 -18.00
C GLU A 305 22.06 17.64 -18.68
N MET A 306 21.84 18.79 -19.33
CA MET A 306 22.88 19.63 -19.94
C MET A 306 22.66 21.10 -19.58
#